data_4567b74e558af0bc98aa02ee2e660834
#
_entry.id   4567b74e558af0bc98aa02ee2e660834
#
_cell.length_a   1.000
_cell.length_b   1.000
_cell.length_c   1.000
_cell.angle_alpha   90.00
_cell.angle_beta   90.00
_cell.angle_gamma   90.00
#
_symmetry.space_group_name_H-M   'P 1'
#
loop_
_entity.id
_entity.type
_entity.pdbx_description
1 polymer ?
#
loop_
_entity_poly.entity_id
_entity_poly.type
_entity_poly.pdbx_seq_one_letter_code
_entity_poly.pdbx_strand_id
1 'polypeptide(L)'
;RRSQRPGGYFDLVNCNFFSGPDTAFCTKRLLPVYVYLRRIAEGAQAADAAEKDVCAQLLPLYEAIVKDAAEALTHCGFHTPNHRWAIASVLMMCHRLLGGEAYKKAADAILLEGSDCNADGEYAERSAGNYNRINNDAMIMLAVATGDDAYYEPVVRNLTMMLTYVEPDDSIFTNNSTRQDRGRKIYPKDYYFEYLYMGDVLQKPEFLDAANEIMAAVDRHGLKAMDCLIQFMLQPRLAALEHAGSGFPADYHKFYKGSEIVRCRRKGYSYTIINHSAGFLYFQNGDFTVSMHIGASFCEHRSFIPETLASTGENAYALHQTMTGWYYLPFEEKPETSDWWKMDHTKRAQLHGPDMIFDVEVTEAENGIDVHIVNTGIDRAPLRVELAFDAGCRVETEHFAADGAEGGGIVAKSGTLTASRGRYAIEAGPCFGAHGFTAGKFGSMKRTEGCYTVYLTDFSCFEHTISLRAKPSLHD
;
A
#
# COMPACT_ATOMS: atom_id res chain seq x y z
N ARG A 1 12.65 -18.24 -24.83
CA ARG A 1 13.08 -19.66 -24.77
C ARG A 1 14.43 -19.85 -24.04
N ARG A 2 15.47 -19.02 -24.30
CA ARG A 2 16.78 -19.18 -23.63
C ARG A 2 16.71 -19.01 -22.10
N SER A 3 15.79 -18.20 -21.59
CA SER A 3 15.59 -17.96 -20.14
C SER A 3 14.63 -18.94 -19.50
N GLN A 4 13.97 -19.82 -20.28
CA GLN A 4 13.08 -20.84 -19.77
C GLN A 4 13.90 -22.10 -19.40
N ARG A 5 13.77 -22.57 -18.16
CA ARG A 5 14.45 -23.76 -17.65
C ARG A 5 13.88 -25.03 -18.28
N PRO A 6 14.64 -26.14 -18.30
CA PRO A 6 14.06 -27.46 -18.50
C PRO A 6 12.89 -27.68 -17.54
N GLY A 7 11.77 -28.21 -18.03
CA GLY A 7 10.54 -28.33 -17.27
C GLY A 7 9.63 -27.10 -17.28
N GLY A 8 9.98 -26.04 -18.06
CA GLY A 8 9.07 -24.94 -18.36
C GLY A 8 9.13 -23.73 -17.44
N TYR A 9 9.87 -23.80 -16.34
CA TYR A 9 9.96 -22.71 -15.34
C TYR A 9 10.76 -21.50 -15.81
N PHE A 10 10.42 -20.33 -15.26
CA PHE A 10 11.26 -19.13 -15.25
C PHE A 10 11.75 -18.86 -13.84
N ASP A 11 12.91 -18.25 -13.73
CA ASP A 11 13.53 -17.88 -12.46
C ASP A 11 13.45 -16.38 -12.22
N LEU A 12 13.38 -15.99 -10.95
CA LEU A 12 13.86 -14.70 -10.49
C LEU A 12 15.32 -14.89 -10.07
N VAL A 13 16.23 -14.59 -11.00
CA VAL A 13 17.65 -15.04 -10.96
C VAL A 13 18.45 -14.62 -9.74
N ASN A 14 17.96 -13.64 -8.96
CA ASN A 14 18.59 -13.18 -7.73
C ASN A 14 18.09 -13.88 -6.45
N CYS A 15 16.98 -14.66 -6.50
CA CYS A 15 16.45 -15.30 -5.28
C CYS A 15 15.57 -16.54 -5.49
N ASN A 16 14.82 -16.68 -6.60
CA ASN A 16 13.86 -17.80 -6.78
C ASN A 16 14.17 -18.60 -8.04
N PHE A 17 14.37 -19.91 -7.87
CA PHE A 17 14.69 -20.83 -8.96
C PHE A 17 13.57 -21.86 -9.13
N PHE A 18 13.28 -22.27 -10.38
CA PHE A 18 12.12 -23.09 -10.71
C PHE A 18 10.84 -22.51 -10.10
N SER A 19 10.68 -21.20 -10.23
CA SER A 19 9.66 -20.43 -9.53
C SER A 19 8.33 -20.49 -10.26
N GLY A 20 7.30 -21.05 -9.60
CA GLY A 20 5.91 -20.97 -10.08
C GLY A 20 5.43 -19.54 -10.27
N PRO A 21 5.52 -18.66 -9.25
CA PRO A 21 5.11 -17.28 -9.36
C PRO A 21 5.77 -16.51 -10.51
N ASP A 22 7.10 -16.58 -10.63
CA ASP A 22 7.83 -15.86 -11.67
C ASP A 22 7.53 -16.42 -13.06
N THR A 23 7.29 -17.75 -13.15
CA THR A 23 6.77 -18.39 -14.36
C THR A 23 5.40 -17.85 -14.74
N ALA A 24 4.50 -17.70 -13.77
CA ALA A 24 3.18 -17.11 -14.01
C ALA A 24 3.28 -15.64 -14.46
N PHE A 25 4.09 -14.82 -13.80
CA PHE A 25 4.29 -13.41 -14.18
C PHE A 25 4.88 -13.26 -15.60
N CYS A 26 5.86 -14.08 -15.95
CA CYS A 26 6.41 -14.10 -17.31
C CYS A 26 5.35 -14.54 -18.32
N THR A 27 4.65 -15.63 -18.04
CA THR A 27 3.65 -16.20 -18.97
C THR A 27 2.46 -15.27 -19.14
N LYS A 28 2.00 -14.60 -18.07
CA LYS A 28 0.95 -13.58 -18.12
C LYS A 28 1.26 -12.46 -19.13
N ARG A 29 2.53 -12.06 -19.25
CA ARG A 29 2.98 -11.06 -20.23
C ARG A 29 3.08 -11.63 -21.65
N LEU A 30 3.37 -12.91 -21.81
CA LEU A 30 3.46 -13.57 -23.10
C LEU A 30 2.09 -13.94 -23.69
N LEU A 31 1.10 -14.21 -22.86
CA LEU A 31 -0.24 -14.64 -23.29
C LEU A 31 -0.94 -13.65 -24.22
N PRO A 32 -0.98 -12.33 -23.96
CA PRO A 32 -1.59 -11.37 -24.89
C PRO A 32 -0.91 -11.39 -26.26
N VAL A 33 0.42 -11.52 -26.30
CA VAL A 33 1.16 -11.64 -27.57
C VAL A 33 0.81 -12.95 -28.26
N TYR A 34 0.76 -14.06 -27.56
CA TYR A 34 0.35 -15.35 -28.12
C TYR A 34 -1.07 -15.29 -28.71
N VAL A 35 -2.00 -14.65 -28.02
CA VAL A 35 -3.38 -14.45 -28.51
C VAL A 35 -3.38 -13.61 -29.79
N TYR A 36 -2.57 -12.56 -29.84
CA TYR A 36 -2.45 -11.73 -31.03
C TYR A 36 -1.90 -12.51 -32.23
N LEU A 37 -0.76 -13.21 -32.05
CA LEU A 37 -0.16 -14.05 -33.11
C LEU A 37 -1.14 -15.09 -33.62
N ARG A 38 -1.90 -15.72 -32.75
CA ARG A 38 -2.90 -16.71 -33.10
C ARG A 38 -4.05 -16.12 -33.94
N ARG A 39 -4.58 -14.95 -33.53
CA ARG A 39 -5.64 -14.26 -34.27
C ARG A 39 -5.22 -13.92 -35.69
N ILE A 40 -4.00 -13.41 -35.87
CA ILE A 40 -3.46 -13.10 -37.23
C ILE A 40 -3.29 -14.37 -38.03
N ALA A 41 -2.78 -15.45 -37.47
CA ALA A 41 -2.62 -16.74 -38.15
C ALA A 41 -3.97 -17.36 -38.53
N GLU A 42 -5.02 -17.19 -37.73
CA GLU A 42 -6.38 -17.67 -37.95
C GLU A 42 -7.18 -16.79 -38.94
N GLY A 43 -6.60 -15.72 -39.46
CA GLY A 43 -7.18 -14.90 -40.52
C GLY A 43 -7.72 -13.54 -40.08
N ALA A 44 -7.41 -13.07 -38.89
CA ALA A 44 -7.66 -11.68 -38.53
C ALA A 44 -6.85 -10.75 -39.45
N GLN A 45 -7.31 -9.52 -39.63
CA GLN A 45 -6.66 -8.55 -40.52
C GLN A 45 -5.27 -8.19 -39.94
N ALA A 46 -4.23 -8.56 -40.68
CA ALA A 46 -2.87 -8.07 -40.52
C ALA A 46 -2.70 -6.70 -41.16
N ALA A 47 -1.77 -5.89 -40.68
CA ALA A 47 -1.47 -4.59 -41.30
C ALA A 47 -0.91 -4.76 -42.73
N ASP A 48 -0.06 -5.78 -42.93
CA ASP A 48 0.51 -6.15 -44.20
C ASP A 48 0.92 -7.63 -44.26
N ALA A 49 1.46 -8.04 -45.41
CA ALA A 49 1.94 -9.41 -45.62
C ALA A 49 3.15 -9.76 -44.76
N ALA A 50 4.01 -8.79 -44.45
CA ALA A 50 5.20 -9.01 -43.62
C ALA A 50 4.81 -9.31 -42.19
N GLU A 51 3.83 -8.61 -41.62
CA GLU A 51 3.29 -8.91 -40.29
C GLU A 51 2.72 -10.32 -40.23
N LYS A 52 1.95 -10.73 -41.24
CA LYS A 52 1.37 -12.08 -41.30
C LYS A 52 2.45 -13.15 -41.31
N ASP A 53 3.51 -12.97 -42.09
CA ASP A 53 4.63 -13.92 -42.19
C ASP A 53 5.40 -14.00 -40.85
N VAL A 54 5.67 -12.87 -40.20
CA VAL A 54 6.33 -12.81 -38.88
C VAL A 54 5.47 -13.49 -37.82
N CYS A 55 4.17 -13.22 -37.78
CA CYS A 55 3.26 -13.87 -36.85
C CYS A 55 3.22 -15.40 -37.04
N ALA A 56 3.16 -15.87 -38.28
CA ALA A 56 3.18 -17.30 -38.63
C ALA A 56 4.49 -18.01 -38.18
N GLN A 57 5.63 -17.31 -38.25
CA GLN A 57 6.94 -17.82 -37.81
C GLN A 57 7.05 -17.86 -36.27
N LEU A 58 6.52 -16.85 -35.57
CA LEU A 58 6.63 -16.72 -34.13
C LEU A 58 5.62 -17.58 -33.36
N LEU A 59 4.44 -17.85 -33.92
CA LEU A 59 3.35 -18.55 -33.25
C LEU A 59 3.78 -19.92 -32.66
N PRO A 60 4.47 -20.83 -33.41
CA PRO A 60 4.88 -22.12 -32.82
C PRO A 60 5.85 -21.96 -31.64
N LEU A 61 6.71 -20.94 -31.67
CA LEU A 61 7.65 -20.67 -30.59
C LEU A 61 6.94 -20.21 -29.33
N TYR A 62 5.98 -19.27 -29.45
CA TYR A 62 5.19 -18.78 -28.33
C TYR A 62 4.30 -19.88 -27.75
N GLU A 63 3.66 -20.68 -28.59
CA GLU A 63 2.85 -21.83 -28.15
C GLU A 63 3.67 -22.81 -27.33
N ALA A 64 4.87 -23.18 -27.78
CA ALA A 64 5.75 -24.08 -27.05
C ALA A 64 6.20 -23.50 -25.71
N ILE A 65 6.50 -22.18 -25.64
CA ILE A 65 6.88 -21.52 -24.38
C ILE A 65 5.72 -21.51 -23.40
N VAL A 66 4.52 -21.14 -23.86
CA VAL A 66 3.32 -21.04 -23.02
C VAL A 66 2.89 -22.43 -22.54
N LYS A 67 2.95 -23.45 -23.40
CA LYS A 67 2.59 -24.82 -23.04
C LYS A 67 3.54 -25.40 -22.01
N ASP A 68 4.86 -25.28 -22.19
CA ASP A 68 5.85 -25.75 -21.22
C ASP A 68 5.69 -25.02 -19.88
N ALA A 69 5.41 -23.70 -19.88
CA ALA A 69 5.15 -22.95 -18.66
C ALA A 69 3.85 -23.38 -17.98
N ALA A 70 2.77 -23.59 -18.73
CA ALA A 70 1.51 -24.07 -18.17
C ALA A 70 1.65 -25.44 -17.51
N GLU A 71 2.41 -26.36 -18.11
CA GLU A 71 2.71 -27.66 -17.53
C GLU A 71 3.47 -27.52 -16.21
N ALA A 72 4.51 -26.66 -16.18
CA ALA A 72 5.25 -26.37 -14.95
C ALA A 72 4.33 -25.83 -13.83
N LEU A 73 3.40 -24.97 -14.18
CA LEU A 73 2.47 -24.34 -13.22
C LEU A 73 1.46 -25.33 -12.62
N THR A 74 1.18 -26.47 -13.25
CA THR A 74 0.29 -27.50 -12.67
C THR A 74 0.87 -28.16 -11.42
N HIS A 75 2.18 -28.05 -11.18
CA HIS A 75 2.91 -28.72 -10.12
C HIS A 75 3.67 -27.75 -9.20
N CYS A 76 3.46 -26.45 -9.35
CA CYS A 76 4.19 -25.43 -8.58
C CYS A 76 3.49 -25.07 -7.26
N GLY A 77 4.28 -24.45 -6.38
CA GLY A 77 3.78 -23.79 -5.16
C GLY A 77 3.89 -22.27 -5.24
N PHE A 78 3.47 -21.60 -4.17
CA PHE A 78 3.48 -20.14 -4.05
C PHE A 78 3.85 -19.72 -2.61
N HIS A 79 4.24 -18.43 -2.43
CA HIS A 79 4.66 -17.90 -1.14
C HIS A 79 3.74 -16.81 -0.60
N THR A 80 3.01 -16.10 -1.47
CA THR A 80 2.24 -14.91 -1.10
C THR A 80 0.87 -14.89 -1.78
N PRO A 81 -0.10 -14.13 -1.27
CA PRO A 81 -1.46 -14.09 -1.81
C PRO A 81 -1.53 -13.80 -3.32
N ASN A 82 -0.79 -12.78 -3.80
CA ASN A 82 -0.82 -12.39 -5.21
C ASN A 82 -0.32 -13.51 -6.17
N HIS A 83 0.56 -14.38 -5.70
CA HIS A 83 1.07 -15.51 -6.48
C HIS A 83 -0.04 -16.49 -6.88
N ARG A 84 -0.99 -16.75 -5.97
CA ARG A 84 -2.15 -17.65 -6.21
C ARG A 84 -2.93 -17.18 -7.43
N TRP A 85 -3.27 -15.89 -7.44
CA TRP A 85 -4.11 -15.33 -8.50
C TRP A 85 -3.37 -15.28 -9.84
N ALA A 86 -2.08 -14.94 -9.81
CA ALA A 86 -1.25 -14.96 -11.02
C ALA A 86 -1.16 -16.38 -11.62
N ILE A 87 -0.93 -17.41 -10.80
CA ILE A 87 -0.85 -18.80 -11.25
C ILE A 87 -2.22 -19.28 -11.76
N ALA A 88 -3.29 -19.09 -10.98
CA ALA A 88 -4.63 -19.55 -11.35
C ALA A 88 -5.12 -18.90 -12.65
N SER A 89 -4.92 -17.59 -12.81
CA SER A 89 -5.34 -16.86 -14.01
C SER A 89 -4.61 -17.33 -15.27
N VAL A 90 -3.31 -17.57 -15.17
CA VAL A 90 -2.51 -18.11 -16.30
C VAL A 90 -2.94 -19.52 -16.66
N LEU A 91 -3.11 -20.41 -15.67
CA LEU A 91 -3.57 -21.78 -15.90
C LEU A 91 -4.97 -21.81 -16.56
N MET A 92 -5.90 -20.99 -16.08
CA MET A 92 -7.25 -20.93 -16.64
C MET A 92 -7.24 -20.38 -18.07
N MET A 93 -6.41 -19.36 -18.34
CA MET A 93 -6.25 -18.84 -19.69
C MET A 93 -5.58 -19.89 -20.61
N CYS A 94 -4.58 -20.64 -20.14
CA CYS A 94 -3.98 -21.74 -20.88
C CYS A 94 -4.99 -22.87 -21.16
N HIS A 95 -5.85 -23.21 -20.20
CA HIS A 95 -6.95 -24.15 -20.44
C HIS A 95 -7.87 -23.68 -21.57
N ARG A 96 -8.28 -22.40 -21.57
CA ARG A 96 -9.11 -21.81 -22.62
C ARG A 96 -8.44 -21.84 -24.00
N LEU A 97 -7.14 -21.54 -24.06
CA LEU A 97 -6.43 -21.34 -25.34
C LEU A 97 -5.86 -22.64 -25.93
N LEU A 98 -5.38 -23.55 -25.08
CA LEU A 98 -4.68 -24.78 -25.47
C LEU A 98 -5.49 -26.05 -25.21
N GLY A 99 -6.58 -25.95 -24.42
CA GLY A 99 -7.24 -27.10 -23.82
C GLY A 99 -6.43 -27.66 -22.64
N GLY A 100 -6.78 -28.85 -22.20
CA GLY A 100 -6.06 -29.55 -21.12
C GLY A 100 -6.75 -29.40 -19.75
N GLU A 101 -7.42 -30.47 -19.31
CA GLU A 101 -8.13 -30.51 -18.03
C GLU A 101 -7.20 -30.36 -16.82
N ALA A 102 -5.92 -30.74 -16.95
CA ALA A 102 -4.93 -30.60 -15.89
C ALA A 102 -4.73 -29.13 -15.48
N TYR A 103 -4.74 -28.19 -16.44
CA TYR A 103 -4.61 -26.76 -16.18
C TYR A 103 -5.80 -26.24 -15.39
N LYS A 104 -7.02 -26.60 -15.83
CA LYS A 104 -8.25 -26.21 -15.13
C LYS A 104 -8.26 -26.78 -13.70
N LYS A 105 -7.97 -28.07 -13.53
CA LYS A 105 -7.94 -28.72 -12.22
C LYS A 105 -6.96 -28.06 -11.25
N ALA A 106 -5.77 -27.68 -11.73
CA ALA A 106 -4.78 -26.99 -10.91
C ALA A 106 -5.23 -25.55 -10.55
N ALA A 107 -5.84 -24.83 -11.50
CA ALA A 107 -6.42 -23.51 -11.23
C ALA A 107 -7.57 -23.58 -10.22
N ASP A 108 -8.52 -24.53 -10.39
CA ASP A 108 -9.66 -24.71 -9.50
C ASP A 108 -9.23 -25.02 -8.06
N ALA A 109 -8.13 -25.76 -7.87
CA ALA A 109 -7.59 -26.07 -6.56
C ALA A 109 -7.10 -24.80 -5.83
N ILE A 110 -6.51 -23.84 -6.56
CA ILE A 110 -6.09 -22.55 -6.01
C ILE A 110 -7.32 -21.66 -5.76
N LEU A 111 -8.27 -21.62 -6.69
CA LEU A 111 -9.46 -20.79 -6.62
C LEU A 111 -10.43 -21.22 -5.49
N LEU A 112 -10.34 -22.47 -5.04
CA LEU A 112 -11.10 -22.97 -3.89
C LEU A 112 -10.84 -22.19 -2.60
N GLU A 113 -9.66 -21.54 -2.47
CA GLU A 113 -9.32 -20.71 -1.30
C GLU A 113 -10.12 -19.41 -1.22
N GLY A 114 -10.78 -18.99 -2.30
CA GLY A 114 -11.55 -17.75 -2.37
C GLY A 114 -10.68 -16.49 -2.51
N SER A 115 -11.31 -15.37 -2.89
CA SER A 115 -10.62 -14.08 -3.01
C SER A 115 -10.33 -13.49 -1.63
N ASP A 116 -9.11 -12.96 -1.47
CA ASP A 116 -8.66 -12.25 -0.26
C ASP A 116 -8.94 -10.73 -0.29
N CYS A 117 -9.72 -10.25 -1.26
CA CYS A 117 -10.20 -8.88 -1.32
C CYS A 117 -11.39 -8.70 -0.35
N ASN A 118 -11.23 -7.88 0.68
CA ASN A 118 -12.29 -7.63 1.66
C ASN A 118 -13.47 -6.81 1.09
N ALA A 119 -14.49 -6.56 1.90
CA ALA A 119 -15.67 -5.80 1.47
C ALA A 119 -15.37 -4.33 1.13
N ASP A 120 -14.31 -3.75 1.69
CA ASP A 120 -13.87 -2.40 1.39
C ASP A 120 -13.09 -2.29 0.07
N GLY A 121 -12.59 -3.42 -0.45
CA GLY A 121 -11.77 -3.46 -1.66
C GLY A 121 -10.28 -3.63 -1.39
N GLU A 122 -9.85 -3.89 -0.15
CA GLU A 122 -8.44 -4.09 0.17
C GLU A 122 -8.06 -5.56 0.05
N TYR A 123 -7.00 -5.84 -0.69
CA TYR A 123 -6.35 -7.16 -0.72
C TYR A 123 -5.45 -7.35 0.51
N ALA A 124 -5.24 -8.61 0.91
CA ALA A 124 -4.50 -8.95 2.13
C ALA A 124 -3.10 -8.33 2.23
N GLU A 125 -2.42 -8.09 1.13
CA GLU A 125 -1.09 -7.47 1.09
C GLU A 125 -1.12 -5.94 1.26
N ARG A 126 -2.28 -5.29 1.18
CA ARG A 126 -2.45 -3.83 1.28
C ARG A 126 -1.51 -3.04 0.37
N SER A 127 -1.06 -3.65 -0.72
CA SER A 127 -0.01 -3.11 -1.58
C SER A 127 -0.59 -2.29 -2.72
N ALA A 128 -1.07 -1.09 -2.38
CA ALA A 128 -1.67 -0.17 -3.33
C ALA A 128 -0.72 0.27 -4.45
N GLY A 129 0.58 0.37 -4.14
CA GLY A 129 1.60 0.78 -5.11
C GLY A 129 2.05 -0.33 -6.06
N ASN A 130 1.72 -1.62 -5.80
CA ASN A 130 2.24 -2.71 -6.61
C ASN A 130 1.26 -3.90 -6.77
N TYR A 131 0.97 -4.64 -5.67
CA TYR A 131 0.34 -5.96 -5.80
C TYR A 131 -1.18 -5.92 -6.00
N ASN A 132 -1.88 -4.86 -5.57
CA ASN A 132 -3.31 -4.70 -5.86
C ASN A 132 -3.57 -4.76 -7.37
N ARG A 133 -2.77 -4.05 -8.18
CA ARG A 133 -2.84 -4.09 -9.63
C ARG A 133 -2.62 -5.51 -10.18
N ILE A 134 -1.64 -6.23 -9.66
CA ILE A 134 -1.35 -7.62 -10.08
C ILE A 134 -2.55 -8.54 -9.84
N ASN A 135 -3.23 -8.34 -8.70
CA ASN A 135 -4.43 -9.08 -8.35
C ASN A 135 -5.61 -8.71 -9.25
N ASN A 136 -5.84 -7.41 -9.51
CA ASN A 136 -6.87 -6.94 -10.43
C ASN A 136 -6.68 -7.52 -11.83
N ASP A 137 -5.48 -7.43 -12.38
CA ASP A 137 -5.13 -8.04 -13.67
C ASP A 137 -5.43 -9.56 -13.71
N ALA A 138 -5.12 -10.28 -12.62
CA ALA A 138 -5.37 -11.70 -12.55
C ALA A 138 -6.89 -12.00 -12.52
N MET A 139 -7.66 -11.24 -11.76
CA MET A 139 -9.12 -11.37 -11.71
C MET A 139 -9.78 -11.04 -13.04
N ILE A 140 -9.35 -9.97 -13.72
CA ILE A 140 -9.80 -9.64 -15.09
C ILE A 140 -9.48 -10.81 -16.06
N MET A 141 -8.27 -11.38 -15.97
CA MET A 141 -7.89 -12.52 -16.79
C MET A 141 -8.75 -13.75 -16.50
N LEU A 142 -9.10 -14.00 -15.23
CA LEU A 142 -10.01 -15.09 -14.83
C LEU A 142 -11.42 -14.89 -15.41
N ALA A 143 -11.99 -13.68 -15.29
CA ALA A 143 -13.28 -13.37 -15.90
C ALA A 143 -13.28 -13.62 -17.41
N VAL A 144 -12.25 -13.13 -18.10
CA VAL A 144 -12.10 -13.36 -19.53
C VAL A 144 -11.90 -14.85 -19.87
N ALA A 145 -11.14 -15.59 -19.06
CA ALA A 145 -10.84 -17.00 -19.31
C ALA A 145 -12.06 -17.92 -19.09
N THR A 146 -12.83 -17.65 -18.05
CA THR A 146 -13.99 -18.47 -17.65
C THR A 146 -15.31 -18.01 -18.28
N GLY A 147 -15.45 -16.74 -18.58
CA GLY A 147 -16.71 -16.09 -18.94
C GLY A 147 -17.60 -15.83 -17.72
N ASP A 148 -17.03 -15.86 -16.51
CA ASP A 148 -17.74 -15.61 -15.25
C ASP A 148 -17.42 -14.18 -14.74
N ASP A 149 -18.37 -13.29 -14.83
CA ASP A 149 -18.26 -11.89 -14.43
C ASP A 149 -18.11 -11.71 -12.90
N ALA A 150 -18.35 -12.75 -12.09
CA ALA A 150 -18.14 -12.68 -10.65
C ALA A 150 -16.68 -12.33 -10.27
N TYR A 151 -15.72 -12.67 -11.14
CA TYR A 151 -14.31 -12.27 -10.96
C TYR A 151 -14.08 -10.76 -11.10
N TYR A 152 -15.00 -9.99 -11.67
CA TYR A 152 -14.92 -8.53 -11.69
C TYR A 152 -15.26 -7.88 -10.34
N GLU A 153 -16.02 -8.56 -9.46
CA GLU A 153 -16.43 -7.96 -8.18
C GLU A 153 -15.25 -7.48 -7.32
N PRO A 154 -14.20 -8.28 -7.03
CA PRO A 154 -13.05 -7.80 -6.26
C PRO A 154 -12.31 -6.66 -6.97
N VAL A 155 -12.24 -6.68 -8.31
CA VAL A 155 -11.63 -5.60 -9.10
C VAL A 155 -12.39 -4.30 -8.92
N VAL A 156 -13.72 -4.33 -9.02
CA VAL A 156 -14.58 -3.15 -8.84
C VAL A 156 -14.41 -2.58 -7.43
N ARG A 157 -14.42 -3.43 -6.39
CA ARG A 157 -14.20 -2.98 -5.02
C ARG A 157 -12.84 -2.33 -4.85
N ASN A 158 -11.78 -2.98 -5.34
CA ASN A 158 -10.43 -2.44 -5.23
C ASN A 158 -10.24 -1.14 -6.01
N LEU A 159 -10.66 -1.07 -7.28
CA LEU A 159 -10.54 0.15 -8.06
C LEU A 159 -11.37 1.30 -7.46
N THR A 160 -12.56 1.02 -6.89
CA THR A 160 -13.36 2.01 -6.17
C THR A 160 -12.63 2.53 -4.93
N MET A 161 -11.99 1.65 -4.14
CA MET A 161 -11.16 2.04 -3.01
C MET A 161 -9.96 2.87 -3.47
N MET A 162 -9.29 2.46 -4.55
CA MET A 162 -8.13 3.14 -5.11
C MET A 162 -8.42 4.57 -5.58
N LEU A 163 -9.66 4.92 -5.94
CA LEU A 163 -10.04 6.32 -6.23
C LEU A 163 -9.77 7.26 -5.05
N THR A 164 -9.77 6.74 -3.82
CA THR A 164 -9.50 7.51 -2.59
C THR A 164 -8.10 7.29 -2.05
N TYR A 165 -7.24 6.58 -2.77
CA TYR A 165 -5.83 6.37 -2.39
C TYR A 165 -4.87 7.33 -3.09
N VAL A 166 -5.38 8.17 -3.99
CA VAL A 166 -4.56 9.16 -4.70
C VAL A 166 -4.43 10.43 -3.84
N GLU A 167 -3.20 10.82 -3.60
CA GLU A 167 -2.81 11.99 -2.80
C GLU A 167 -2.90 13.30 -3.62
N PRO A 168 -2.84 14.49 -2.97
CA PRO A 168 -2.88 15.77 -3.67
C PRO A 168 -1.80 15.97 -4.73
N ASP A 169 -0.68 15.25 -4.65
CA ASP A 169 0.44 15.26 -5.60
C ASP A 169 0.36 14.16 -6.65
N ASP A 170 -0.80 13.55 -6.85
CA ASP A 170 -1.08 12.44 -7.75
C ASP A 170 -0.40 11.11 -7.38
N SER A 171 0.35 11.03 -6.29
CA SER A 171 0.92 9.77 -5.83
C SER A 171 -0.12 8.90 -5.12
N ILE A 172 0.18 7.60 -5.00
CA ILE A 172 -0.64 6.65 -4.26
C ILE A 172 -0.20 6.64 -2.80
N PHE A 173 -1.15 6.64 -1.87
CA PHE A 173 -0.89 6.37 -0.46
C PHE A 173 -0.45 4.91 -0.28
N THR A 174 0.76 4.69 0.24
CA THR A 174 1.38 3.36 0.37
C THR A 174 1.79 3.00 1.80
N ASN A 175 1.58 3.90 2.78
CA ASN A 175 2.11 3.70 4.13
C ASN A 175 1.43 2.55 4.91
N ASN A 176 0.25 2.09 4.50
CA ASN A 176 -0.42 0.91 5.05
C ASN A 176 0.01 -0.41 4.38
N SER A 177 0.82 -0.37 3.34
CA SER A 177 1.30 -1.58 2.66
C SER A 177 2.11 -2.48 3.60
N THR A 178 1.94 -3.79 3.46
CA THR A 178 2.76 -4.81 4.14
C THR A 178 3.95 -5.28 3.30
N ARG A 179 4.13 -4.66 2.11
CA ARG A 179 5.12 -5.07 1.12
C ARG A 179 6.18 -3.97 0.90
N GLN A 180 7.08 -4.21 -0.04
CA GLN A 180 8.23 -3.34 -0.33
C GLN A 180 7.89 -1.98 -0.95
N ASP A 181 6.63 -1.75 -1.30
CA ASP A 181 6.13 -0.44 -1.74
C ASP A 181 5.75 0.47 -0.56
N ARG A 182 5.78 -0.02 0.69
CA ARG A 182 5.44 0.75 1.87
C ARG A 182 6.26 2.04 1.97
N GLY A 183 5.56 3.17 2.07
CA GLY A 183 6.16 4.50 2.19
C GLY A 183 6.87 5.00 0.92
N ARG A 184 6.75 4.31 -0.21
CA ARG A 184 7.33 4.76 -1.47
C ARG A 184 6.39 5.68 -2.22
N LYS A 185 6.93 6.74 -2.82
CA LYS A 185 6.19 7.59 -3.75
C LYS A 185 6.02 6.87 -5.07
N ILE A 186 4.80 6.47 -5.37
CA ILE A 186 4.42 5.71 -6.58
C ILE A 186 3.20 6.40 -7.19
N TYR A 187 3.19 6.54 -8.51
CA TYR A 187 2.07 7.10 -9.26
C TYR A 187 1.17 5.99 -9.81
N PRO A 188 -0.15 6.23 -9.99
CA PRO A 188 -1.13 5.19 -10.37
C PRO A 188 -1.07 4.76 -11.84
N LYS A 189 0.01 5.04 -12.58
CA LYS A 189 0.12 4.81 -14.02
C LYS A 189 -0.16 3.36 -14.44
N ASP A 190 0.21 2.40 -13.61
CA ASP A 190 0.06 0.97 -13.93
C ASP A 190 -1.39 0.47 -13.72
N TYR A 191 -2.30 1.29 -13.14
CA TYR A 191 -3.74 1.04 -13.08
C TYR A 191 -4.50 1.55 -14.31
N TYR A 192 -3.85 2.24 -15.23
CA TYR A 192 -4.49 2.88 -16.37
C TYR A 192 -5.37 1.93 -17.18
N PHE A 193 -4.81 0.79 -17.59
CA PHE A 193 -5.55 -0.16 -18.42
C PHE A 193 -6.71 -0.82 -17.66
N GLU A 194 -6.54 -1.09 -16.37
CA GLU A 194 -7.58 -1.67 -15.53
C GLU A 194 -8.78 -0.72 -15.41
N TYR A 195 -8.54 0.57 -15.14
CA TYR A 195 -9.59 1.58 -15.09
C TYR A 195 -10.27 1.75 -16.45
N LEU A 196 -9.52 1.84 -17.52
CA LEU A 196 -10.05 1.98 -18.88
C LEU A 196 -10.92 0.77 -19.26
N TYR A 197 -10.41 -0.45 -19.05
CA TYR A 197 -11.11 -1.68 -19.39
C TYR A 197 -12.37 -1.87 -18.53
N MET A 198 -12.27 -1.73 -17.24
CA MET A 198 -13.40 -1.91 -16.33
C MET A 198 -14.44 -0.79 -16.50
N GLY A 199 -13.98 0.44 -16.80
CA GLY A 199 -14.87 1.56 -17.10
C GLY A 199 -15.69 1.32 -18.36
N ASP A 200 -15.09 0.76 -19.40
CA ASP A 200 -15.77 0.41 -20.66
C ASP A 200 -16.69 -0.81 -20.49
N VAL A 201 -16.19 -1.91 -19.91
CA VAL A 201 -16.99 -3.15 -19.76
C VAL A 201 -18.21 -2.96 -18.87
N LEU A 202 -18.06 -2.22 -17.78
CA LEU A 202 -19.12 -2.02 -16.80
C LEU A 202 -19.86 -0.69 -16.94
N GLN A 203 -19.53 0.12 -17.96
CA GLN A 203 -20.11 1.44 -18.20
C GLN A 203 -20.02 2.35 -16.94
N LYS A 204 -18.83 2.37 -16.31
CA LYS A 204 -18.54 3.17 -15.10
C LYS A 204 -17.75 4.42 -15.48
N PRO A 205 -18.42 5.60 -15.58
CA PRO A 205 -17.75 6.84 -15.97
C PRO A 205 -16.65 7.25 -15.00
N GLU A 206 -16.80 7.00 -13.70
CA GLU A 206 -15.79 7.32 -12.68
C GLU A 206 -14.46 6.57 -12.89
N PHE A 207 -14.49 5.39 -13.51
CA PHE A 207 -13.27 4.65 -13.86
C PHE A 207 -12.63 5.22 -15.14
N LEU A 208 -13.43 5.67 -16.10
CA LEU A 208 -12.92 6.35 -17.27
C LEU A 208 -12.31 7.71 -16.92
N ASP A 209 -12.91 8.45 -15.98
CA ASP A 209 -12.36 9.67 -15.41
C ASP A 209 -10.98 9.42 -14.79
N ALA A 210 -10.86 8.35 -13.99
CA ALA A 210 -9.60 7.95 -13.38
C ALA A 210 -8.54 7.59 -14.43
N ALA A 211 -8.91 6.86 -15.50
CA ALA A 211 -7.99 6.53 -16.57
C ALA A 211 -7.45 7.80 -17.26
N ASN A 212 -8.31 8.77 -17.56
CA ASN A 212 -7.93 10.05 -18.16
C ASN A 212 -6.97 10.85 -17.25
N GLU A 213 -7.27 10.89 -15.95
CA GLU A 213 -6.41 11.61 -14.99
C GLU A 213 -5.05 10.93 -14.83
N ILE A 214 -4.99 9.60 -14.90
CA ILE A 214 -3.71 8.87 -14.93
C ILE A 214 -2.88 9.30 -16.14
N MET A 215 -3.48 9.43 -17.32
CA MET A 215 -2.77 9.92 -18.52
C MET A 215 -2.25 11.34 -18.31
N ALA A 216 -3.08 12.23 -17.77
CA ALA A 216 -2.70 13.60 -17.47
C ALA A 216 -1.56 13.67 -16.43
N ALA A 217 -1.60 12.80 -15.41
CA ALA A 217 -0.54 12.70 -14.40
C ALA A 217 0.78 12.17 -14.99
N VAL A 218 0.72 11.21 -15.93
CA VAL A 218 1.90 10.71 -16.64
C VAL A 218 2.61 11.84 -17.37
N ASP A 219 1.86 12.70 -18.08
CA ASP A 219 2.42 13.86 -18.79
C ASP A 219 2.93 14.91 -17.82
N ARG A 220 2.16 15.26 -16.80
CA ARG A 220 2.47 16.28 -15.77
C ARG A 220 3.77 15.97 -15.01
N HIS A 221 3.99 14.68 -14.71
CA HIS A 221 5.16 14.22 -13.97
C HIS A 221 6.28 13.65 -14.85
N GLY A 222 6.14 13.69 -16.19
CA GLY A 222 7.14 13.17 -17.12
C GLY A 222 7.43 11.68 -16.93
N LEU A 223 6.40 10.88 -16.61
CA LEU A 223 6.56 9.46 -16.35
C LEU A 223 6.69 8.65 -17.64
N LYS A 224 7.33 7.49 -17.53
CA LYS A 224 7.34 6.53 -18.64
C LYS A 224 5.90 6.08 -18.95
N ALA A 225 5.55 6.01 -20.24
CA ALA A 225 4.26 5.52 -20.70
C ALA A 225 3.92 4.11 -20.16
N MET A 226 2.62 3.82 -20.09
CA MET A 226 2.09 2.54 -19.64
C MET A 226 2.43 1.41 -20.61
N ASP A 227 2.62 0.20 -20.08
CA ASP A 227 2.93 -1.00 -20.86
C ASP A 227 1.62 -1.73 -21.22
N CYS A 228 0.81 -1.11 -22.10
CA CYS A 228 -0.50 -1.64 -22.52
C CYS A 228 -0.71 -1.69 -24.04
N LEU A 229 0.35 -1.53 -24.84
CA LEU A 229 0.24 -1.52 -26.31
C LEU A 229 -0.41 -2.80 -26.86
N ILE A 230 0.00 -3.97 -26.37
CA ILE A 230 -0.55 -5.25 -26.86
C ILE A 230 -2.05 -5.38 -26.53
N GLN A 231 -2.52 -4.82 -25.43
CA GLN A 231 -3.92 -4.81 -25.06
C GLN A 231 -4.73 -3.95 -26.04
N PHE A 232 -4.20 -2.82 -26.49
CA PHE A 232 -4.83 -1.99 -27.52
C PHE A 232 -4.82 -2.67 -28.90
N MET A 233 -3.76 -3.38 -29.25
CA MET A 233 -3.74 -4.20 -30.48
C MET A 233 -4.81 -5.31 -30.46
N LEU A 234 -5.07 -5.89 -29.29
CA LEU A 234 -6.13 -6.89 -29.11
C LEU A 234 -7.53 -6.30 -29.04
N GLN A 235 -7.67 -5.06 -28.58
CA GLN A 235 -8.92 -4.35 -28.36
C GLN A 235 -8.81 -2.88 -28.85
N PRO A 236 -8.72 -2.65 -30.19
CA PRO A 236 -8.49 -1.30 -30.76
C PRO A 236 -9.56 -0.27 -30.35
N ARG A 237 -10.77 -0.71 -30.03
CA ARG A 237 -11.84 0.18 -29.57
C ARG A 237 -11.48 0.92 -28.28
N LEU A 238 -10.69 0.31 -27.38
CA LEU A 238 -10.26 0.95 -26.13
C LEU A 238 -9.26 2.07 -26.38
N ALA A 239 -8.41 1.95 -27.42
CA ALA A 239 -7.49 3.00 -27.80
C ALA A 239 -8.18 4.23 -28.41
N ALA A 240 -9.39 4.02 -28.96
CA ALA A 240 -10.22 5.07 -29.56
C ALA A 240 -11.32 5.58 -28.63
N LEU A 241 -11.34 5.12 -27.38
CA LEU A 241 -12.38 5.51 -26.44
C LEU A 241 -12.14 6.96 -25.96
N GLU A 242 -13.07 7.84 -26.30
CA GLU A 242 -13.06 9.22 -25.84
C GLU A 242 -14.01 9.35 -24.65
N HIS A 243 -13.52 9.95 -23.59
CA HIS A 243 -14.30 10.26 -22.40
C HIS A 243 -13.81 11.59 -21.81
N ALA A 244 -14.74 12.49 -21.51
CA ALA A 244 -14.46 13.74 -20.82
C ALA A 244 -15.00 13.68 -19.41
N GLY A 245 -14.13 13.75 -18.41
CA GLY A 245 -14.52 13.60 -17.02
C GLY A 245 -13.69 14.44 -16.05
N SER A 246 -14.00 14.31 -14.78
CA SER A 246 -13.50 15.17 -13.70
C SER A 246 -12.21 14.67 -13.03
N GLY A 247 -11.68 13.52 -13.42
CA GLY A 247 -10.49 12.94 -12.80
C GLY A 247 -10.76 12.24 -11.46
N PHE A 248 -9.72 12.11 -10.63
CA PHE A 248 -9.86 11.53 -9.30
C PHE A 248 -10.65 12.45 -8.36
N PRO A 249 -11.45 11.90 -7.42
CA PRO A 249 -12.12 12.69 -6.41
C PRO A 249 -11.13 13.57 -5.62
N ALA A 250 -11.38 14.88 -5.57
CA ALA A 250 -10.53 15.83 -4.83
C ALA A 250 -11.11 16.23 -3.47
N ASP A 251 -12.32 15.78 -3.16
CA ASP A 251 -13.00 16.02 -1.89
C ASP A 251 -13.78 14.76 -1.48
N TYR A 252 -13.33 14.11 -0.44
CA TYR A 252 -13.98 12.92 0.12
C TYR A 252 -13.58 12.69 1.58
N HIS A 253 -14.42 11.92 2.28
CA HIS A 253 -14.13 11.39 3.60
C HIS A 253 -14.64 9.94 3.64
N LYS A 254 -13.76 8.97 3.86
CA LYS A 254 -14.07 7.54 3.86
C LYS A 254 -13.46 6.83 5.06
N PHE A 255 -14.32 6.14 5.80
CA PHE A 255 -13.89 5.17 6.81
C PHE A 255 -14.12 3.76 6.28
N TYR A 256 -13.05 3.09 5.95
CA TYR A 256 -13.00 1.70 5.53
C TYR A 256 -12.90 0.81 6.78
N LYS A 257 -14.07 0.37 7.25
CA LYS A 257 -14.19 -0.34 8.55
C LYS A 257 -13.51 -1.72 8.53
N GLY A 258 -13.59 -2.45 7.42
CA GLY A 258 -12.95 -3.76 7.28
C GLY A 258 -11.43 -3.70 7.13
N SER A 259 -10.93 -2.56 6.65
CA SER A 259 -9.49 -2.28 6.50
C SER A 259 -8.94 -1.45 7.66
N GLU A 260 -9.81 -0.94 8.53
CA GLU A 260 -9.50 -0.10 9.69
C GLU A 260 -8.62 1.11 9.32
N ILE A 261 -9.01 1.80 8.25
CA ILE A 261 -8.32 2.98 7.73
C ILE A 261 -9.32 4.09 7.41
N VAL A 262 -8.98 5.31 7.78
CA VAL A 262 -9.69 6.52 7.36
C VAL A 262 -8.88 7.20 6.28
N ARG A 263 -9.52 7.54 5.18
CA ARG A 263 -8.96 8.34 4.09
C ARG A 263 -9.79 9.59 3.90
N CYS A 264 -9.17 10.75 4.01
CA CYS A 264 -9.80 12.03 3.74
C CYS A 264 -8.93 12.85 2.80
N ARG A 265 -9.57 13.51 1.83
CA ARG A 265 -8.94 14.52 0.97
C ARG A 265 -9.84 15.75 0.90
N ARG A 266 -9.23 16.90 1.00
CA ARG A 266 -9.82 18.20 0.75
C ARG A 266 -8.97 18.90 -0.29
N LYS A 267 -9.47 19.87 -0.98
CA LYS A 267 -8.86 20.53 -2.15
C LYS A 267 -7.33 20.49 -2.27
N GLY A 268 -6.59 20.85 -1.22
CA GLY A 268 -5.12 20.92 -1.24
C GLY A 268 -4.41 19.99 -0.30
N TYR A 269 -5.14 19.32 0.63
CA TYR A 269 -4.55 18.45 1.62
C TYR A 269 -5.30 17.11 1.76
N SER A 270 -4.63 16.14 2.34
CA SER A 270 -5.21 14.85 2.74
C SER A 270 -4.76 14.45 4.13
N TYR A 271 -5.52 13.58 4.79
CA TYR A 271 -5.05 12.86 5.96
C TYR A 271 -5.51 11.42 5.98
N THR A 272 -4.73 10.60 6.65
CA THR A 272 -4.99 9.16 6.80
C THR A 272 -4.78 8.74 8.24
N ILE A 273 -5.74 8.00 8.80
CA ILE A 273 -5.65 7.36 10.11
C ILE A 273 -5.62 5.85 9.90
N ILE A 274 -4.67 5.16 10.55
CA ILE A 274 -4.44 3.72 10.37
C ILE A 274 -4.44 3.03 11.73
N ASN A 275 -5.29 2.01 11.88
CA ASN A 275 -5.22 1.12 13.04
C ASN A 275 -4.03 0.14 12.93
N HIS A 276 -3.60 -0.44 14.04
CA HIS A 276 -2.51 -1.43 14.11
C HIS A 276 -1.17 -0.97 13.53
N SER A 277 -0.91 0.33 13.52
CA SER A 277 0.32 0.92 13.00
C SER A 277 0.91 1.94 13.96
N ALA A 278 2.23 1.88 14.19
CA ALA A 278 2.92 2.91 14.97
C ALA A 278 2.91 4.27 14.25
N GLY A 279 2.93 4.30 12.92
CA GLY A 279 2.60 5.47 12.11
C GLY A 279 1.10 5.51 11.90
N PHE A 280 0.38 5.97 12.92
CA PHE A 280 -1.08 5.89 12.93
C PHE A 280 -1.76 7.06 12.19
N LEU A 281 -1.02 8.14 11.93
CA LEU A 281 -1.54 9.34 11.29
C LEU A 281 -0.55 9.91 10.27
N TYR A 282 -1.07 10.24 9.10
CA TYR A 282 -0.36 10.95 8.02
C TYR A 282 -1.18 12.16 7.61
N PHE A 283 -0.51 13.30 7.42
CA PHE A 283 -1.12 14.53 6.93
C PHE A 283 -0.24 15.09 5.81
N GLN A 284 -0.84 15.37 4.66
CA GLN A 284 -0.15 15.85 3.47
C GLN A 284 -0.78 17.13 2.95
N ASN A 285 0.03 18.15 2.69
CA ASN A 285 -0.34 19.38 2.02
C ASN A 285 0.42 19.48 0.68
N GLY A 286 -0.30 19.40 -0.43
CA GLY A 286 0.33 19.26 -1.75
C GLY A 286 1.23 18.04 -1.83
N ASP A 287 2.54 18.23 -2.00
CA ASP A 287 3.56 17.17 -2.03
C ASP A 287 4.39 17.07 -0.74
N PHE A 288 4.00 17.78 0.32
CA PHE A 288 4.71 17.85 1.59
C PHE A 288 3.95 17.12 2.68
N THR A 289 4.59 16.11 3.31
CA THR A 289 3.95 15.21 4.26
C THR A 289 4.55 15.33 5.66
N VAL A 290 3.70 15.14 6.68
CA VAL A 290 4.09 14.82 8.05
C VAL A 290 3.41 13.53 8.49
N SER A 291 4.14 12.65 9.16
CA SER A 291 3.57 11.52 9.90
C SER A 291 3.69 11.74 11.40
N MET A 292 2.69 11.28 12.15
CA MET A 292 2.68 11.33 13.61
C MET A 292 2.86 9.95 14.21
N HIS A 293 3.73 9.86 15.21
CA HIS A 293 3.99 8.69 16.01
C HIS A 293 4.01 9.09 17.48
N ILE A 294 3.69 8.17 18.39
CA ILE A 294 3.90 8.39 19.83
C ILE A 294 4.89 7.33 20.32
N GLY A 295 6.08 7.78 20.68
CA GLY A 295 7.14 6.93 21.16
C GLY A 295 7.06 6.74 22.68
N ALA A 296 7.14 5.49 23.14
CA ALA A 296 7.22 5.10 24.53
C ALA A 296 8.47 4.23 24.77
N SER A 297 8.88 4.14 26.02
CA SER A 297 9.86 3.14 26.50
C SER A 297 9.32 2.57 27.79
N PHE A 298 8.31 1.73 27.67
CA PHE A 298 7.55 1.19 28.78
C PHE A 298 7.54 -0.35 28.70
N CYS A 299 8.33 -0.99 29.54
CA CYS A 299 8.57 -2.43 29.54
C CYS A 299 8.97 -2.90 28.11
N GLU A 300 8.20 -3.79 27.50
CA GLU A 300 8.44 -4.27 26.13
C GLU A 300 7.81 -3.39 25.04
N HIS A 301 6.99 -2.40 25.44
CA HIS A 301 6.33 -1.49 24.51
C HIS A 301 7.26 -0.34 24.11
N ARG A 302 7.27 0.01 22.81
CA ARG A 302 8.16 1.02 22.23
C ARG A 302 7.43 2.19 21.61
N SER A 303 6.16 1.98 21.24
CA SER A 303 5.34 2.97 20.55
C SER A 303 3.88 2.70 20.83
N PHE A 304 3.08 3.74 20.77
CA PHE A 304 1.65 3.61 20.60
C PHE A 304 1.35 2.92 19.27
N ILE A 305 0.63 1.82 19.34
CA ILE A 305 0.10 1.07 18.21
C ILE A 305 -1.37 0.84 18.51
N PRO A 306 -2.29 1.62 17.95
CA PRO A 306 -3.69 1.52 18.32
C PRO A 306 -4.23 0.11 18.08
N GLU A 307 -5.03 -0.37 19.01
CA GLU A 307 -5.69 -1.67 19.00
C GLU A 307 -7.11 -1.55 18.44
N THR A 308 -7.69 -0.36 18.56
CA THR A 308 -9.02 -0.04 18.02
C THR A 308 -9.04 1.30 17.30
N LEU A 309 -9.91 1.39 16.30
CA LEU A 309 -10.24 2.61 15.57
C LEU A 309 -11.76 2.67 15.40
N ALA A 310 -12.40 3.69 15.98
CA ALA A 310 -13.83 3.86 15.94
C ALA A 310 -14.22 5.30 15.59
N SER A 311 -15.32 5.48 14.86
CA SER A 311 -15.90 6.81 14.65
C SER A 311 -16.63 7.26 15.91
N THR A 312 -16.34 8.47 16.38
CA THR A 312 -16.99 9.12 17.55
C THR A 312 -17.99 10.20 17.16
N GLY A 313 -17.98 10.63 15.90
CA GLY A 313 -18.86 11.67 15.39
C GLY A 313 -18.67 11.91 13.91
N GLU A 314 -19.19 13.01 13.41
CA GLU A 314 -18.95 13.43 12.03
C GLU A 314 -17.47 13.82 11.90
N ASN A 315 -16.73 13.08 11.04
CA ASN A 315 -15.31 13.29 10.79
C ASN A 315 -14.41 13.27 12.05
N ALA A 316 -14.82 12.50 13.06
CA ALA A 316 -14.11 12.33 14.33
C ALA A 316 -13.88 10.84 14.62
N TYR A 317 -12.68 10.50 15.08
CA TYR A 317 -12.24 9.11 15.28
C TYR A 317 -11.43 8.97 16.55
N ALA A 318 -11.73 7.93 17.33
CA ALA A 318 -10.97 7.53 18.50
C ALA A 318 -10.12 6.29 18.22
N LEU A 319 -8.89 6.34 18.74
CA LEU A 319 -7.93 5.24 18.74
C LEU A 319 -7.55 4.95 20.20
N HIS A 320 -7.42 3.68 20.55
CA HIS A 320 -7.11 3.24 21.91
C HIS A 320 -6.01 2.20 21.91
N GLN A 321 -5.18 2.23 22.97
CA GLN A 321 -4.25 1.15 23.31
C GLN A 321 -4.05 1.08 24.82
N THR A 322 -4.06 -0.15 25.36
CA THR A 322 -3.59 -0.46 26.72
C THR A 322 -2.28 -1.23 26.64
N MET A 323 -1.20 -0.63 27.16
CA MET A 323 0.11 -1.28 27.28
C MET A 323 0.23 -1.82 28.70
N THR A 324 0.27 -3.14 28.87
CA THR A 324 0.50 -3.76 30.19
C THR A 324 1.98 -4.11 30.35
N GLY A 325 2.61 -3.60 31.40
CA GLY A 325 3.96 -3.99 31.77
C GLY A 325 4.01 -5.42 32.31
N TRP A 326 5.06 -6.15 32.00
CA TRP A 326 5.25 -7.50 32.55
C TRP A 326 6.72 -7.88 32.67
N TYR A 327 6.98 -8.86 33.55
CA TYR A 327 8.30 -9.46 33.74
C TYR A 327 8.16 -10.98 33.87
N TYR A 328 9.13 -11.74 33.37
CA TYR A 328 9.16 -13.17 33.61
C TYR A 328 9.45 -13.49 35.06
N LEU A 329 8.70 -14.43 35.63
CA LEU A 329 9.09 -15.13 36.83
C LEU A 329 10.03 -16.29 36.52
N PRO A 330 10.83 -16.79 37.48
CA PRO A 330 11.60 -18.00 37.31
C PRO A 330 10.70 -19.19 36.94
N PHE A 331 11.28 -20.20 36.28
CA PHE A 331 10.57 -21.47 36.15
C PHE A 331 10.31 -22.11 37.49
N GLU A 332 9.16 -22.72 37.65
CA GLU A 332 8.83 -23.49 38.87
C GLU A 332 9.65 -24.80 38.93
N GLU A 333 9.98 -25.37 37.77
CA GLU A 333 10.80 -26.56 37.66
C GLU A 333 12.05 -26.28 36.82
N LYS A 334 13.09 -27.08 37.00
CA LYS A 334 14.34 -26.95 36.27
C LYS A 334 14.07 -27.16 34.76
N PRO A 335 14.41 -26.20 33.90
CA PRO A 335 14.25 -26.37 32.47
C PRO A 335 15.24 -27.40 31.89
N GLU A 336 14.93 -27.98 30.75
CA GLU A 336 15.76 -28.98 30.07
C GLU A 336 17.14 -28.45 29.66
N THR A 337 17.25 -27.15 29.47
CA THR A 337 18.49 -26.47 29.07
C THR A 337 18.66 -25.16 29.84
N SER A 338 19.94 -24.76 30.05
CA SER A 338 20.30 -23.45 30.57
C SER A 338 20.56 -22.40 29.46
N ASP A 339 20.49 -22.81 28.18
CA ASP A 339 20.59 -21.90 27.05
C ASP A 339 19.31 -21.08 26.92
N TRP A 340 19.39 -19.79 27.25
CA TRP A 340 18.25 -18.86 27.27
C TRP A 340 17.43 -18.92 25.97
N TRP A 341 18.08 -18.98 24.82
CA TRP A 341 17.42 -18.94 23.52
C TRP A 341 16.72 -20.26 23.14
N LYS A 342 17.01 -21.34 23.83
CA LYS A 342 16.39 -22.66 23.65
C LYS A 342 15.39 -22.99 24.71
N MET A 343 15.24 -22.16 25.75
CA MET A 343 14.21 -22.33 26.76
C MET A 343 12.83 -22.06 26.18
N ASP A 344 11.86 -22.86 26.58
CA ASP A 344 10.44 -22.61 26.26
C ASP A 344 9.88 -21.57 27.26
N HIS A 345 9.99 -20.29 26.87
CA HIS A 345 9.54 -19.17 27.71
C HIS A 345 8.01 -19.09 27.84
N THR A 346 7.22 -19.82 27.08
CA THR A 346 5.77 -19.87 27.24
C THR A 346 5.35 -20.57 28.53
N LYS A 347 6.26 -21.38 29.11
CA LYS A 347 6.07 -22.06 30.40
C LYS A 347 6.41 -21.20 31.62
N ARG A 348 6.90 -19.97 31.41
CA ARG A 348 7.15 -19.06 32.54
C ARG A 348 5.86 -18.34 32.94
N ALA A 349 5.64 -18.24 34.21
CA ALA A 349 4.66 -17.29 34.73
C ALA A 349 5.16 -15.85 34.51
N GLN A 350 4.24 -14.92 34.40
CA GLN A 350 4.52 -13.50 34.25
C GLN A 350 4.00 -12.74 35.48
N LEU A 351 4.83 -11.83 35.98
CA LEU A 351 4.42 -10.80 36.90
C LEU A 351 3.93 -9.60 36.09
N HIS A 352 2.65 -9.28 36.19
CA HIS A 352 2.07 -8.10 35.56
C HIS A 352 2.43 -6.85 36.37
N GLY A 353 2.87 -5.83 35.65
CA GLY A 353 3.18 -4.50 36.17
C GLY A 353 2.01 -3.53 35.95
N PRO A 354 2.27 -2.24 36.08
CA PRO A 354 1.25 -1.23 35.84
C PRO A 354 0.89 -1.15 34.35
N ASP A 355 -0.26 -0.55 34.07
CA ASP A 355 -0.69 -0.21 32.72
C ASP A 355 -0.28 1.20 32.33
N MET A 356 -0.11 1.42 31.04
CA MET A 356 -0.04 2.71 30.37
C MET A 356 -1.10 2.72 29.28
N ILE A 357 -2.00 3.69 29.33
CA ILE A 357 -3.17 3.75 28.47
C ILE A 357 -3.08 5.00 27.60
N PHE A 358 -3.38 4.84 26.32
CA PHE A 358 -3.53 5.95 25.37
C PHE A 358 -4.94 5.95 24.80
N ASP A 359 -5.56 7.12 24.87
CA ASP A 359 -6.77 7.48 24.14
C ASP A 359 -6.43 8.66 23.24
N VAL A 360 -6.58 8.47 21.92
CA VAL A 360 -6.25 9.47 20.94
C VAL A 360 -7.49 9.76 20.10
N GLU A 361 -7.94 11.01 20.05
CA GLU A 361 -9.04 11.44 19.19
C GLU A 361 -8.50 12.33 18.08
N VAL A 362 -8.90 12.03 16.84
CA VAL A 362 -8.58 12.83 15.66
C VAL A 362 -9.88 13.41 15.11
N THR A 363 -9.97 14.74 15.07
CA THR A 363 -11.15 15.46 14.60
C THR A 363 -10.78 16.37 13.44
N GLU A 364 -11.57 16.34 12.36
CA GLU A 364 -11.40 17.29 11.26
C GLU A 364 -11.71 18.72 11.72
N ALA A 365 -10.87 19.65 11.31
CA ALA A 365 -11.00 21.07 11.60
C ALA A 365 -10.77 21.90 10.33
N GLU A 366 -10.95 23.23 10.43
CA GLU A 366 -10.71 24.11 9.30
C GLU A 366 -9.27 23.99 8.79
N ASN A 367 -9.12 23.64 7.51
CA ASN A 367 -7.84 23.44 6.82
C ASN A 367 -6.91 22.40 7.49
N GLY A 368 -7.46 21.42 8.20
CA GLY A 368 -6.64 20.40 8.84
C GLY A 368 -7.37 19.53 9.84
N ILE A 369 -6.65 19.13 10.88
CA ILE A 369 -7.12 18.23 11.94
C ILE A 369 -6.62 18.69 13.32
N ASP A 370 -7.35 18.29 14.36
CA ASP A 370 -6.92 18.34 15.75
C ASP A 370 -6.71 16.91 16.25
N VAL A 371 -5.61 16.66 16.94
CA VAL A 371 -5.25 15.38 17.55
C VAL A 371 -5.19 15.56 19.05
N HIS A 372 -6.19 15.06 19.75
CA HIS A 372 -6.28 15.08 21.20
C HIS A 372 -5.73 13.77 21.77
N ILE A 373 -4.71 13.86 22.61
CA ILE A 373 -3.99 12.72 23.17
C ILE A 373 -4.13 12.75 24.70
N VAL A 374 -4.72 11.71 25.25
CA VAL A 374 -4.79 11.47 26.69
C VAL A 374 -3.95 10.25 27.03
N ASN A 375 -3.01 10.41 27.94
CA ASN A 375 -2.21 9.31 28.47
C ASN A 375 -2.43 9.20 29.98
N THR A 376 -2.77 8.00 30.43
CA THR A 376 -3.03 7.67 31.85
C THR A 376 -2.32 6.39 32.28
N GLY A 377 -2.44 6.04 33.55
CA GLY A 377 -1.83 4.83 34.12
C GLY A 377 -0.57 5.15 34.94
N ILE A 378 0.56 4.52 34.60
CA ILE A 378 1.85 4.80 35.26
C ILE A 378 2.27 6.25 35.06
N ASP A 379 2.68 6.94 36.10
CA ASP A 379 3.19 8.31 36.04
C ASP A 379 4.71 8.36 35.76
N ARG A 380 5.19 9.51 35.29
CA ARG A 380 6.61 9.85 35.08
C ARG A 380 7.38 8.97 34.06
N ALA A 381 6.71 8.22 33.22
CA ALA A 381 7.38 7.60 32.09
C ALA A 381 7.65 8.64 30.99
N PRO A 382 8.88 8.73 30.43
CA PRO A 382 9.17 9.69 29.38
C PRO A 382 8.50 9.26 28.08
N LEU A 383 7.72 10.15 27.51
CA LEU A 383 6.99 9.96 26.26
C LEU A 383 7.35 11.06 25.26
N ARG A 384 7.15 10.78 23.98
CA ARG A 384 7.37 11.75 22.94
C ARG A 384 6.36 11.58 21.79
N VAL A 385 5.75 12.66 21.37
CA VAL A 385 5.06 12.73 20.09
C VAL A 385 6.08 13.13 19.03
N GLU A 386 6.20 12.35 17.98
CA GLU A 386 7.14 12.52 16.89
C GLU A 386 6.39 12.99 15.65
N LEU A 387 6.67 14.21 15.19
CA LEU A 387 6.20 14.77 13.94
C LEU A 387 7.32 14.64 12.93
N ALA A 388 7.24 13.62 12.07
CA ALA A 388 8.25 13.34 11.04
C ALA A 388 7.83 13.99 9.72
N PHE A 389 8.45 15.13 9.41
CA PHE A 389 8.27 15.88 8.17
C PHE A 389 9.20 15.35 7.08
N ASP A 390 8.78 15.36 5.84
CA ASP A 390 9.68 15.07 4.71
C ASP A 390 10.94 15.94 4.78
N ALA A 391 12.10 15.33 4.59
CA ALA A 391 13.38 16.03 4.62
C ALA A 391 13.51 17.10 3.52
N GLY A 392 14.46 18.01 3.71
CA GLY A 392 14.62 19.19 2.86
C GLY A 392 13.60 20.28 3.16
N CYS A 393 12.88 20.17 4.27
CA CYS A 393 11.99 21.21 4.77
C CYS A 393 12.75 22.25 5.59
N ARG A 394 12.13 23.41 5.80
CA ARG A 394 12.52 24.40 6.80
C ARG A 394 11.52 24.39 7.94
N VAL A 395 11.99 24.26 9.17
CA VAL A 395 11.17 24.23 10.39
C VAL A 395 11.44 25.50 11.18
N GLU A 396 10.39 26.24 11.51
CA GLU A 396 10.48 27.53 12.20
C GLU A 396 9.47 27.61 13.35
N THR A 397 9.90 28.24 14.44
CA THR A 397 9.05 28.69 15.54
C THR A 397 9.43 30.14 15.85
N GLU A 398 8.76 30.77 16.81
CA GLU A 398 9.18 32.10 17.30
C GLU A 398 10.58 32.13 17.92
N HIS A 399 11.15 30.95 18.28
CA HIS A 399 12.41 30.82 19.00
C HIS A 399 13.56 30.29 18.16
N PHE A 400 13.30 29.58 17.08
CA PHE A 400 14.33 28.99 16.23
C PHE A 400 13.89 28.80 14.79
N ALA A 401 14.88 28.69 13.91
CA ALA A 401 14.72 28.19 12.55
C ALA A 401 15.77 27.12 12.29
N ALA A 402 15.40 26.03 11.62
CA ALA A 402 16.30 24.92 11.30
C ALA A 402 16.01 24.37 9.90
N ASP A 403 17.07 24.00 9.19
CA ASP A 403 16.95 23.26 7.94
C ASP A 403 16.79 21.76 8.26
N GLY A 404 15.72 21.19 7.80
CA GLY A 404 15.30 19.80 8.09
C GLY A 404 16.08 18.77 7.27
N ALA A 405 17.33 18.51 7.64
CA ALA A 405 18.13 17.46 7.01
C ALA A 405 17.61 16.06 7.34
N GLU A 406 17.73 15.13 6.40
CA GLU A 406 17.34 13.73 6.59
C GLU A 406 18.02 13.11 7.83
N GLY A 407 17.23 12.40 8.62
CA GLY A 407 17.67 11.78 9.88
C GLY A 407 17.98 12.77 11.00
N GLY A 408 17.84 14.07 10.76
CA GLY A 408 17.93 15.12 11.77
C GLY A 408 16.68 15.18 12.65
N GLY A 409 16.75 16.00 13.70
CA GLY A 409 15.59 16.28 14.55
C GLY A 409 15.87 17.23 15.69
N ILE A 410 14.81 17.80 16.24
CA ILE A 410 14.85 18.80 17.30
C ILE A 410 13.70 18.57 18.29
N VAL A 411 13.89 18.97 19.55
CA VAL A 411 12.81 19.07 20.54
C VAL A 411 12.23 20.47 20.50
N ALA A 412 10.97 20.61 20.13
CA ALA A 412 10.25 21.87 20.20
C ALA A 412 9.52 21.95 21.54
N LYS A 413 9.83 23.00 22.36
CA LYS A 413 9.39 23.06 23.76
C LYS A 413 8.12 23.88 23.98
N SER A 414 7.79 24.77 23.08
CA SER A 414 6.61 25.67 23.21
C SER A 414 6.27 26.32 21.88
N GLY A 415 5.15 27.01 21.86
CA GLY A 415 4.68 27.76 20.70
C GLY A 415 4.10 26.89 19.58
N THR A 416 3.98 27.47 18.42
CA THR A 416 3.54 26.78 17.20
C THR A 416 4.72 26.71 16.24
N LEU A 417 4.90 25.58 15.57
CA LEU A 417 5.91 25.42 14.53
C LEU A 417 5.26 25.51 13.14
N THR A 418 6.01 26.01 12.18
CA THR A 418 5.70 25.90 10.75
C THR A 418 6.82 25.14 10.09
N ALA A 419 6.49 24.02 9.45
CA ALA A 419 7.40 23.31 8.57
C ALA A 419 7.00 23.59 7.11
N SER A 420 7.96 23.94 6.24
CA SER A 420 7.69 24.30 4.85
C SER A 420 8.66 23.65 3.88
N ARG A 421 8.15 23.34 2.66
CA ARG A 421 8.94 22.84 1.54
C ARG A 421 8.31 23.33 0.23
N GLY A 422 9.09 24.06 -0.59
CA GLY A 422 8.55 24.71 -1.78
C GLY A 422 7.33 25.57 -1.40
N ARG A 423 6.26 25.49 -2.14
CA ARG A 423 5.04 26.29 -1.94
C ARG A 423 4.08 25.75 -0.86
N TYR A 424 4.44 24.69 -0.15
CA TYR A 424 3.58 24.06 0.84
C TYR A 424 4.15 24.20 2.25
N ALA A 425 3.28 24.45 3.21
CA ALA A 425 3.63 24.48 4.62
C ALA A 425 2.59 23.73 5.46
N ILE A 426 3.05 23.18 6.58
CA ILE A 426 2.22 22.56 7.61
C ILE A 426 2.54 23.26 8.92
N GLU A 427 1.52 23.87 9.51
CA GLU A 427 1.58 24.43 10.85
C GLU A 427 1.19 23.34 11.86
N ALA A 428 1.97 23.17 12.92
CA ALA A 428 1.72 22.18 13.96
C ALA A 428 1.90 22.79 15.36
N GLY A 429 1.05 22.42 16.29
CA GLY A 429 1.15 22.88 17.68
C GLY A 429 -0.18 22.93 18.43
N PRO A 430 -0.16 23.39 19.70
CA PRO A 430 1.00 23.91 20.42
C PRO A 430 2.07 22.84 20.69
N CYS A 431 3.34 23.25 20.66
CA CYS A 431 4.47 22.43 21.05
C CYS A 431 4.61 22.38 22.58
N PHE A 432 5.19 21.29 23.08
CA PHE A 432 5.50 21.09 24.50
C PHE A 432 6.80 20.30 24.64
N GLY A 433 7.57 20.57 25.71
CA GLY A 433 8.86 19.92 25.86
C GLY A 433 9.35 19.90 27.31
N ALA A 434 9.05 18.82 28.04
CA ALA A 434 9.44 18.62 29.41
C ALA A 434 10.83 17.98 29.56
N HIS A 435 11.31 17.25 28.54
CA HIS A 435 12.61 16.56 28.58
C HIS A 435 13.29 16.50 27.20
N GLY A 436 14.56 16.10 27.18
CA GLY A 436 15.38 16.01 25.95
C GLY A 436 15.55 14.58 25.40
N PHE A 437 14.76 13.60 25.83
CA PHE A 437 14.88 12.21 25.35
C PHE A 437 14.17 12.07 23.99
N THR A 438 14.96 11.99 22.92
CA THR A 438 14.49 11.82 21.53
C THR A 438 14.59 10.37 21.06
N ALA A 439 15.17 9.47 21.87
CA ALA A 439 15.25 8.05 21.60
C ALA A 439 14.93 7.26 22.86
N GLY A 440 14.20 6.16 22.72
CA GLY A 440 13.99 5.23 23.81
C GLY A 440 15.21 4.34 24.03
N LYS A 441 15.31 3.78 25.24
CA LYS A 441 16.30 2.74 25.56
C LYS A 441 15.88 1.41 24.92
N PHE A 442 16.83 0.59 24.46
CA PHE A 442 16.58 -0.73 23.87
C PHE A 442 15.67 -0.78 22.62
N GLY A 443 16.00 0.01 21.62
CA GLY A 443 15.39 -0.15 20.30
C GLY A 443 14.02 0.51 20.18
N SER A 444 13.89 1.72 20.73
CA SER A 444 12.85 2.63 20.28
C SER A 444 12.76 2.61 18.77
N MET A 445 11.59 2.90 18.24
CA MET A 445 11.40 2.95 16.80
C MET A 445 12.51 3.76 16.14
N LYS A 446 13.08 3.25 15.04
CA LYS A 446 14.02 4.01 14.22
C LYS A 446 13.29 5.26 13.71
N ARG A 447 14.05 6.35 13.58
CA ARG A 447 13.55 7.56 12.90
C ARG A 447 13.02 7.18 11.53
N THR A 448 11.93 7.79 11.11
CA THR A 448 11.36 7.60 9.78
C THR A 448 12.40 8.00 8.73
N GLU A 449 12.72 7.10 7.81
CA GLU A 449 13.65 7.36 6.71
C GLU A 449 13.12 8.50 5.83
N GLY A 450 14.01 9.31 5.28
CA GLY A 450 13.64 10.44 4.43
C GLY A 450 13.02 11.63 5.16
N CYS A 451 13.01 11.64 6.50
CA CYS A 451 12.35 12.65 7.31
C CYS A 451 13.28 13.42 8.24
N TYR A 452 12.82 14.63 8.60
CA TYR A 452 13.30 15.42 9.73
C TYR A 452 12.24 15.36 10.84
N THR A 453 12.62 15.02 12.08
CA THR A 453 11.67 14.76 13.16
C THR A 453 11.65 15.89 14.19
N VAL A 454 10.49 16.46 14.43
CA VAL A 454 10.23 17.35 15.57
C VAL A 454 9.63 16.53 16.70
N TYR A 455 10.25 16.58 17.86
CA TYR A 455 9.82 15.87 19.06
C TYR A 455 9.09 16.82 20.00
N LEU A 456 7.89 16.43 20.43
CA LEU A 456 7.13 17.04 21.49
C LEU A 456 7.17 16.07 22.68
N THR A 457 7.71 16.48 23.82
CA THR A 457 8.10 15.55 24.89
C THR A 457 7.40 15.89 26.20
N ASP A 458 6.88 14.87 26.87
CA ASP A 458 6.32 15.01 28.21
C ASP A 458 6.51 13.70 29.02
N PHE A 459 6.19 13.78 30.30
CA PHE A 459 6.08 12.60 31.15
C PHE A 459 4.61 12.19 31.27
N SER A 460 4.35 10.88 31.32
CA SER A 460 3.01 10.38 31.67
C SER A 460 2.65 10.82 33.13
N CYS A 461 1.43 11.14 33.48
CA CYS A 461 0.25 11.21 32.64
C CYS A 461 0.09 12.61 32.07
N PHE A 462 -0.37 12.71 30.84
CA PHE A 462 -0.59 14.02 30.21
C PHE A 462 -1.87 14.04 29.37
N GLU A 463 -2.29 15.25 29.03
CA GLU A 463 -3.38 15.54 28.09
C GLU A 463 -2.95 16.70 27.21
N HIS A 464 -2.86 16.46 25.89
CA HIS A 464 -2.47 17.48 24.90
C HIS A 464 -3.34 17.42 23.66
N THR A 465 -3.60 18.56 23.06
CA THR A 465 -4.18 18.67 21.73
C THR A 465 -3.16 19.30 20.79
N ILE A 466 -2.88 18.63 19.68
CA ILE A 466 -1.97 19.11 18.63
C ILE A 466 -2.79 19.33 17.37
N SER A 467 -2.76 20.56 16.87
CA SER A 467 -3.36 20.90 15.57
C SER A 467 -2.36 20.68 14.45
N LEU A 468 -2.82 20.14 13.32
CA LEU A 468 -2.09 20.15 12.04
C LEU A 468 -2.92 20.92 11.02
N ARG A 469 -2.32 21.97 10.41
CA ARG A 469 -3.02 22.86 9.46
C ARG A 469 -2.23 23.01 8.16
N ALA A 470 -2.91 22.83 7.04
CA ALA A 470 -2.35 23.11 5.72
C ALA A 470 -2.29 24.64 5.49
N LYS A 471 -1.13 25.12 5.10
CA LYS A 471 -0.86 26.55 4.82
C LYS A 471 -0.11 26.68 3.50
N PRO A 472 -0.23 27.81 2.78
CA PRO A 472 0.76 28.17 1.76
C PRO A 472 2.11 28.44 2.42
N SER A 473 3.21 28.22 1.69
CA SER A 473 4.54 28.60 2.19
C SER A 473 4.65 30.12 2.29
N LEU A 474 5.35 30.58 3.32
CA LEU A 474 5.64 32.01 3.52
C LEU A 474 6.88 32.48 2.74
N HIS A 475 7.55 31.56 2.04
CA HIS A 475 8.86 31.77 1.39
C HIS A 475 8.83 31.60 -0.14
N ASP A 476 7.65 31.66 -0.76
CA ASP A 476 7.51 31.70 -2.24
C ASP A 476 7.64 33.15 -2.76
#